data_0a4091bde62368ed8c56f9eb81550606
#
_entry.id   0a4091bde62368ed8c56f9eb81550606
#
_cell.length_a   1.000
_cell.length_b   1.000
_cell.length_c   1.000
_cell.angle_alpha   90.00
_cell.angle_beta   90.00
_cell.angle_gamma   90.00
#
_symmetry.space_group_name_H-M   'P 1'
#
loop_
_entity.id
_entity.type
_entity.pdbx_description
1 polymer ?
#
loop_
_entity_poly.entity_id
_entity_poly.type
_entity_poly.pdbx_seq_one_letter_code
_entity_poly.pdbx_strand_id
1 'polypeptide(L)'
;MAQTKKKSEHYVNNKEFSQAVVDYCTILKEAKNNEQTLPIVPDYIASCFLKISEGLSHKSNFIRYTYREEMVMDAVENCLKAIENYDIAAATRTGNPNAFAYFTQISWYAFLRRIAKEKKQQDVKLKFLSQSGLEEYIATDQNDQQSVQVVQAFVNQLKDRIDKVKEKDTEFKEYAKEDKKRKKRTVYVDSDLGDFMEE
;
A
#
# COMPACT_ATOMS: atom_id res chain seq x y z
N MET A 1 -12.94 7.26 41.95
CA MET A 1 -13.56 7.95 40.79
C MET A 1 -12.85 7.48 39.55
N ALA A 2 -13.52 6.70 38.72
CA ALA A 2 -12.94 6.16 37.47
C ALA A 2 -12.90 7.30 36.42
N GLN A 3 -11.71 7.67 35.99
CA GLN A 3 -11.52 8.60 34.86
C GLN A 3 -11.98 7.90 33.58
N THR A 4 -13.12 8.31 33.07
CA THR A 4 -13.57 7.92 31.72
C THR A 4 -12.58 8.48 30.71
N LYS A 5 -11.74 7.62 30.09
CA LYS A 5 -10.90 7.99 28.95
C LYS A 5 -11.81 8.61 27.89
N LYS A 6 -11.67 9.92 27.64
CA LYS A 6 -12.28 10.59 26.48
C LYS A 6 -11.88 9.80 25.24
N LYS A 7 -12.86 9.21 24.56
CA LYS A 7 -12.70 8.55 23.27
C LYS A 7 -12.25 9.66 22.31
N SER A 8 -11.02 9.58 21.78
CA SER A 8 -10.55 10.53 20.77
C SER A 8 -11.53 10.49 19.59
N GLU A 9 -12.00 11.65 19.18
CA GLU A 9 -12.86 11.75 18.01
C GLU A 9 -12.12 11.14 16.81
N HIS A 10 -12.83 10.27 16.09
CA HIS A 10 -12.25 9.66 14.90
C HIS A 10 -12.05 10.76 13.85
N TYR A 11 -10.88 10.81 13.20
CA TYR A 11 -10.50 11.86 12.24
C TYR A 11 -11.43 11.96 11.01
N VAL A 12 -12.25 10.93 10.75
CA VAL A 12 -13.32 10.90 9.75
C VAL A 12 -14.58 10.32 10.37
N ASN A 13 -15.72 10.99 10.24
CA ASN A 13 -17.00 10.45 10.62
C ASN A 13 -17.47 9.42 9.58
N ASN A 14 -17.41 8.14 9.97
CA ASN A 14 -17.67 7.02 9.05
C ASN A 14 -19.08 7.03 8.45
N LYS A 15 -20.10 7.44 9.24
CA LYS A 15 -21.49 7.49 8.79
C LYS A 15 -21.72 8.60 7.77
N GLU A 16 -21.29 9.81 8.10
CA GLU A 16 -21.40 10.97 7.21
C GLU A 16 -20.62 10.77 5.91
N PHE A 17 -19.39 10.23 6.02
CA PHE A 17 -18.56 9.94 4.86
C PHE A 17 -19.22 8.89 3.95
N SER A 18 -19.73 7.80 4.53
CA SER A 18 -20.40 6.75 3.74
C SER A 18 -21.66 7.29 3.06
N GLN A 19 -22.44 8.15 3.73
CA GLN A 19 -23.61 8.77 3.14
C GLN A 19 -23.21 9.71 2.00
N ALA A 20 -22.24 10.58 2.20
CA ALA A 20 -21.75 11.49 1.16
C ALA A 20 -21.25 10.75 -0.09
N VAL A 21 -20.57 9.61 0.09
CA VAL A 21 -20.13 8.77 -1.03
C VAL A 21 -21.32 8.16 -1.76
N VAL A 22 -22.34 7.65 -1.05
CA VAL A 22 -23.56 7.10 -1.65
C VAL A 22 -24.29 8.16 -2.47
N ASP A 23 -24.47 9.36 -1.90
CA ASP A 23 -25.15 10.47 -2.56
C ASP A 23 -24.42 10.87 -3.85
N TYR A 24 -23.10 11.02 -3.78
CA TYR A 24 -22.27 11.32 -4.95
C TYR A 24 -22.35 10.23 -6.02
N CYS A 25 -22.24 8.96 -5.63
CA CYS A 25 -22.32 7.83 -6.58
C CYS A 25 -23.68 7.74 -7.25
N THR A 26 -24.76 8.15 -6.57
CA THR A 26 -26.10 8.20 -7.15
C THR A 26 -26.18 9.27 -8.25
N ILE A 27 -25.72 10.50 -7.94
CA ILE A 27 -25.65 11.61 -8.91
C ILE A 27 -24.76 11.21 -10.11
N LEU A 28 -23.65 10.55 -9.85
CA LEU A 28 -22.72 10.10 -10.90
C LEU A 28 -23.35 9.05 -11.83
N LYS A 29 -24.13 8.11 -11.29
CA LYS A 29 -24.87 7.13 -12.08
C LYS A 29 -25.95 7.80 -12.94
N GLU A 30 -26.68 8.77 -12.39
CA GLU A 30 -27.69 9.55 -13.13
C GLU A 30 -27.05 10.36 -14.26
N ALA A 31 -25.92 11.03 -13.99
CA ALA A 31 -25.19 11.78 -15.00
C ALA A 31 -24.68 10.87 -16.14
N LYS A 32 -24.17 9.67 -15.80
CA LYS A 32 -23.76 8.67 -16.81
C LYS A 32 -24.92 8.19 -17.66
N ASN A 33 -26.08 7.93 -17.07
CA ASN A 33 -27.27 7.47 -17.81
C ASN A 33 -27.84 8.52 -18.74
N ASN A 34 -27.69 9.81 -18.37
CA ASN A 34 -28.18 10.95 -19.14
C ASN A 34 -27.15 11.53 -20.12
N GLU A 35 -25.98 10.90 -20.27
CA GLU A 35 -24.86 11.38 -21.11
C GLU A 35 -24.41 12.81 -20.77
N GLN A 36 -24.57 13.21 -19.51
CA GLN A 36 -24.14 14.51 -19.00
C GLN A 36 -22.67 14.52 -18.58
N THR A 37 -22.09 15.73 -18.45
CA THR A 37 -20.76 15.90 -17.88
C THR A 37 -20.69 15.31 -16.47
N LEU A 38 -19.64 14.51 -16.20
CA LEU A 38 -19.46 13.89 -14.89
C LEU A 38 -19.27 14.95 -13.80
N PRO A 39 -19.97 14.83 -12.68
CA PRO A 39 -19.85 15.76 -11.56
C PRO A 39 -18.45 15.67 -10.93
N ILE A 40 -17.93 16.81 -10.51
CA ILE A 40 -16.66 16.88 -9.77
C ILE A 40 -16.87 16.30 -8.38
N VAL A 41 -15.86 15.55 -7.89
CA VAL A 41 -15.89 14.99 -6.52
C VAL A 41 -15.94 16.13 -5.49
N PRO A 42 -16.90 16.14 -4.56
CA PRO A 42 -17.01 17.17 -3.52
C PRO A 42 -15.75 17.24 -2.63
N ASP A 43 -15.39 18.47 -2.24
CA ASP A 43 -14.21 18.73 -1.39
C ASP A 43 -14.23 17.94 -0.07
N TYR A 44 -15.41 17.73 0.50
CA TYR A 44 -15.56 16.92 1.72
C TYR A 44 -15.07 15.49 1.50
N ILE A 45 -15.48 14.84 0.40
CA ILE A 45 -15.06 13.46 0.07
C ILE A 45 -13.55 13.41 -0.20
N ALA A 46 -13.02 14.37 -0.97
CA ALA A 46 -11.59 14.47 -1.26
C ALA A 46 -10.76 14.67 0.02
N SER A 47 -11.23 15.52 0.92
CA SER A 47 -10.62 15.74 2.24
C SER A 47 -10.64 14.48 3.11
N CYS A 48 -11.70 13.67 3.03
CA CYS A 48 -11.78 12.39 3.72
C CYS A 48 -10.76 11.38 3.16
N PHE A 49 -10.58 11.32 1.83
CA PHE A 49 -9.55 10.47 1.23
C PHE A 49 -8.15 10.84 1.70
N LEU A 50 -7.85 12.15 1.75
CA LEU A 50 -6.58 12.64 2.26
C LEU A 50 -6.37 12.22 3.72
N LYS A 51 -7.33 12.49 4.59
CA LYS A 51 -7.26 12.11 6.02
C LYS A 51 -7.11 10.60 6.22
N ILE A 52 -7.80 9.77 5.44
CA ILE A 52 -7.67 8.30 5.49
C ILE A 52 -6.25 7.89 5.10
N SER A 53 -5.72 8.43 4.02
CA SER A 53 -4.39 8.10 3.52
C SER A 53 -3.29 8.59 4.46
N GLU A 54 -3.40 9.79 4.99
CA GLU A 54 -2.49 10.33 6.01
C GLU A 54 -2.52 9.47 7.28
N GLY A 55 -3.71 9.17 7.82
CA GLY A 55 -3.86 8.31 8.99
C GLY A 55 -3.25 6.92 8.78
N LEU A 56 -3.38 6.37 7.57
CA LEU A 56 -2.75 5.10 7.21
C LEU A 56 -1.22 5.22 7.13
N SER A 57 -0.69 6.33 6.60
CA SER A 57 0.75 6.56 6.44
C SER A 57 1.53 6.61 7.77
N HIS A 58 0.84 6.95 8.86
CA HIS A 58 1.43 6.99 10.20
C HIS A 58 1.49 5.62 10.90
N LYS A 59 0.94 4.56 10.31
CA LYS A 59 1.06 3.22 10.88
C LYS A 59 2.51 2.73 10.83
N SER A 60 2.88 1.88 11.78
CA SER A 60 4.24 1.33 11.93
C SER A 60 4.80 0.72 10.63
N ASN A 61 3.93 0.18 9.79
CA ASN A 61 4.32 -0.43 8.51
C ASN A 61 4.78 0.60 7.46
N PHE A 62 4.37 1.87 7.57
CA PHE A 62 4.56 2.87 6.53
C PHE A 62 5.33 4.11 6.99
N ILE A 63 5.39 4.38 8.29
CA ILE A 63 5.97 5.62 8.86
C ILE A 63 7.46 5.82 8.52
N ARG A 64 8.20 4.76 8.24
CA ARG A 64 9.65 4.80 8.02
C ARG A 64 10.06 5.04 6.56
N TYR A 65 9.11 5.12 5.64
CA TYR A 65 9.44 5.37 4.22
C TYR A 65 9.68 6.85 3.98
N THR A 66 10.76 7.18 3.27
CA THR A 66 11.14 8.56 2.92
C THR A 66 10.17 9.19 1.92
N TYR A 67 9.53 8.36 1.08
CA TYR A 67 8.53 8.75 0.08
C TYR A 67 7.09 8.59 0.58
N ARG A 68 6.87 8.86 1.89
CA ARG A 68 5.54 8.73 2.51
C ARG A 68 4.51 9.69 1.92
N GLU A 69 4.93 10.91 1.57
CA GLU A 69 4.05 11.92 0.97
C GLU A 69 3.55 11.48 -0.39
N GLU A 70 4.44 10.92 -1.22
CA GLU A 70 4.06 10.38 -2.52
C GLU A 70 3.14 9.15 -2.38
N MET A 71 3.33 8.33 -1.34
CA MET A 71 2.40 7.23 -1.04
C MET A 71 1.00 7.77 -0.75
N VAL A 72 0.89 8.84 0.03
CA VAL A 72 -0.40 9.49 0.36
C VAL A 72 -1.06 10.04 -0.91
N MET A 73 -0.30 10.75 -1.76
CA MET A 73 -0.84 11.30 -3.00
C MET A 73 -1.27 10.22 -3.98
N ASP A 74 -0.48 9.16 -4.16
CA ASP A 74 -0.85 7.99 -4.97
C ASP A 74 -2.14 7.33 -4.44
N ALA A 75 -2.34 7.28 -3.13
CA ALA A 75 -3.54 6.72 -2.53
C ALA A 75 -4.78 7.60 -2.79
N VAL A 76 -4.65 8.92 -2.64
CA VAL A 76 -5.74 9.86 -2.94
C VAL A 76 -6.13 9.76 -4.40
N GLU A 77 -5.17 9.74 -5.33
CA GLU A 77 -5.42 9.57 -6.76
C GLU A 77 -6.18 8.27 -7.05
N ASN A 78 -5.75 7.16 -6.43
CA ASN A 78 -6.44 5.87 -6.60
C ASN A 78 -7.84 5.86 -5.99
N CYS A 79 -8.08 6.55 -4.87
CA CYS A 79 -9.41 6.69 -4.28
C CYS A 79 -10.35 7.51 -5.19
N LEU A 80 -9.84 8.61 -5.78
CA LEU A 80 -10.59 9.42 -6.74
C LEU A 80 -10.98 8.63 -8.00
N LYS A 81 -10.10 7.77 -8.50
CA LYS A 81 -10.40 6.88 -9.63
C LYS A 81 -11.37 5.75 -9.26
N ALA A 82 -11.28 5.26 -8.04
CA ALA A 82 -12.06 4.11 -7.58
C ALA A 82 -13.48 4.46 -7.14
N ILE A 83 -13.78 5.75 -6.87
CA ILE A 83 -15.11 6.16 -6.42
C ILE A 83 -16.19 5.85 -7.46
N GLU A 84 -15.84 5.88 -8.75
CA GLU A 84 -16.74 5.54 -9.84
C GLU A 84 -17.19 4.07 -9.82
N ASN A 85 -16.35 3.19 -9.26
CA ASN A 85 -16.58 1.76 -9.18
C ASN A 85 -17.12 1.33 -7.79
N TYR A 86 -17.46 2.30 -6.93
CA TYR A 86 -18.01 1.97 -5.62
C TYR A 86 -19.41 1.38 -5.75
N ASP A 87 -19.57 0.13 -5.31
CA ASP A 87 -20.86 -0.53 -5.33
C ASP A 87 -21.64 -0.26 -4.03
N ILE A 88 -22.72 0.52 -4.16
CA ILE A 88 -23.61 0.87 -3.06
C ILE A 88 -24.35 -0.36 -2.52
N ALA A 89 -24.63 -1.34 -3.42
CA ALA A 89 -25.38 -2.54 -3.08
C ALA A 89 -24.50 -3.68 -2.55
N ALA A 90 -23.17 -3.49 -2.54
CA ALA A 90 -22.26 -4.51 -2.05
C ALA A 90 -22.60 -4.88 -0.60
N ALA A 91 -22.98 -6.14 -0.39
CA ALA A 91 -23.34 -6.67 0.91
C ALA A 91 -22.15 -6.57 1.88
N THR A 92 -22.25 -5.67 2.84
CA THR A 92 -21.34 -5.67 3.98
C THR A 92 -21.92 -6.58 5.08
N ARG A 93 -21.06 -7.10 5.97
CA ARG A 93 -21.50 -7.92 7.11
C ARG A 93 -22.58 -7.23 7.98
N THR A 94 -22.64 -5.91 7.95
CA THR A 94 -23.56 -5.08 8.73
C THR A 94 -24.80 -4.63 7.94
N GLY A 95 -24.89 -4.99 6.66
CA GLY A 95 -25.96 -4.53 5.77
C GLY A 95 -25.89 -3.04 5.35
N ASN A 96 -24.94 -2.29 5.92
CA ASN A 96 -24.76 -0.87 5.61
C ASN A 96 -23.51 -0.64 4.77
N PRO A 97 -23.52 0.27 3.77
CA PRO A 97 -22.33 0.63 3.00
C PRO A 97 -21.22 1.14 3.92
N ASN A 98 -20.01 0.62 3.76
CA ASN A 98 -18.85 1.04 4.53
C ASN A 98 -17.76 1.61 3.61
N ALA A 99 -17.95 2.85 3.19
CA ALA A 99 -17.01 3.55 2.34
C ALA A 99 -15.62 3.68 2.98
N PHE A 100 -15.57 3.91 4.30
CA PHE A 100 -14.29 4.03 5.01
C PHE A 100 -13.41 2.78 4.89
N ALA A 101 -13.98 1.58 5.08
CA ALA A 101 -13.23 0.34 4.93
C ALA A 101 -12.77 0.12 3.49
N TYR A 102 -13.65 0.38 2.52
CA TYR A 102 -13.34 0.26 1.09
C TYR A 102 -12.17 1.16 0.68
N PHE A 103 -12.23 2.45 0.97
CA PHE A 103 -11.17 3.39 0.58
C PHE A 103 -9.89 3.23 1.39
N THR A 104 -9.98 2.77 2.65
CA THR A 104 -8.79 2.36 3.42
C THR A 104 -8.06 1.20 2.74
N GLN A 105 -8.79 0.23 2.21
CA GLN A 105 -8.21 -0.89 1.48
C GLN A 105 -7.55 -0.45 0.16
N ILE A 106 -8.18 0.46 -0.58
CA ILE A 106 -7.60 1.05 -1.80
C ILE A 106 -6.30 1.77 -1.49
N SER A 107 -6.30 2.62 -0.45
CA SER A 107 -5.10 3.34 0.01
C SER A 107 -3.98 2.38 0.41
N TRP A 108 -4.31 1.28 1.10
CA TRP A 108 -3.35 0.24 1.46
C TRP A 108 -2.68 -0.38 0.23
N TYR A 109 -3.47 -0.76 -0.78
CA TYR A 109 -2.91 -1.33 -2.02
C TYR A 109 -2.12 -0.31 -2.84
N ALA A 110 -2.50 0.97 -2.81
CA ALA A 110 -1.73 2.03 -3.44
C ALA A 110 -0.33 2.16 -2.79
N PHE A 111 -0.26 2.12 -1.46
CA PHE A 111 0.99 2.12 -0.72
C PHE A 111 1.89 0.94 -1.07
N LEU A 112 1.33 -0.27 -1.12
CA LEU A 112 2.09 -1.47 -1.49
C LEU A 112 2.64 -1.37 -2.92
N ARG A 113 1.85 -0.84 -3.86
CA ARG A 113 2.29 -0.62 -5.25
C ARG A 113 3.44 0.41 -5.32
N ARG A 114 3.35 1.50 -4.57
CA ARG A 114 4.44 2.49 -4.51
C ARG A 114 5.72 1.88 -3.95
N ILE A 115 5.64 1.16 -2.84
CA ILE A 115 6.78 0.46 -2.26
C ILE A 115 7.43 -0.50 -3.26
N ALA A 116 6.62 -1.29 -3.98
CA ALA A 116 7.13 -2.20 -5.00
C ALA A 116 7.82 -1.45 -6.16
N LYS A 117 7.26 -0.31 -6.60
CA LYS A 117 7.84 0.56 -7.63
C LYS A 117 9.19 1.12 -7.19
N GLU A 118 9.28 1.65 -5.98
CA GLU A 118 10.52 2.23 -5.44
C GLU A 118 11.60 1.15 -5.25
N LYS A 119 11.24 -0.03 -4.75
CA LYS A 119 12.16 -1.16 -4.69
C LYS A 119 12.70 -1.55 -6.05
N LYS A 120 11.83 -1.65 -7.05
CA LYS A 120 12.26 -1.96 -8.44
C LYS A 120 13.21 -0.90 -8.99
N GLN A 121 12.96 0.38 -8.72
CA GLN A 121 13.85 1.46 -9.15
C GLN A 121 15.21 1.38 -8.45
N GLN A 122 15.23 1.07 -7.15
CA GLN A 122 16.48 0.83 -6.43
C GLN A 122 17.27 -0.33 -7.03
N ASP A 123 16.61 -1.46 -7.33
CA ASP A 123 17.25 -2.61 -7.96
C ASP A 123 17.86 -2.26 -9.33
N VAL A 124 17.16 -1.44 -10.13
CA VAL A 124 17.68 -0.97 -11.43
C VAL A 124 18.90 -0.09 -11.24
N LYS A 125 18.86 0.87 -10.30
CA LYS A 125 20.00 1.74 -9.99
C LYS A 125 21.21 0.93 -9.52
N LEU A 126 20.99 -0.06 -8.66
CA LEU A 126 22.05 -0.94 -8.16
C LEU A 126 22.67 -1.80 -9.28
N LYS A 127 21.84 -2.37 -10.15
CA LYS A 127 22.31 -3.12 -11.32
C LYS A 127 23.13 -2.22 -12.26
N PHE A 128 22.66 -1.01 -12.53
CA PHE A 128 23.39 -0.05 -13.35
C PHE A 128 24.77 0.26 -12.75
N LEU A 129 24.84 0.55 -11.46
CA LEU A 129 26.11 0.79 -10.78
C LEU A 129 27.06 -0.40 -10.84
N SER A 130 26.55 -1.63 -10.69
CA SER A 130 27.36 -2.85 -10.76
C SER A 130 27.84 -3.18 -12.19
N GLN A 131 27.14 -2.70 -13.22
CA GLN A 131 27.47 -2.96 -14.62
C GLN A 131 28.21 -1.81 -15.30
N SER A 132 28.30 -0.64 -14.66
CA SER A 132 28.84 0.58 -15.28
C SER A 132 30.37 0.59 -15.44
N GLY A 133 31.08 -0.50 -15.09
CA GLY A 133 32.54 -0.55 -15.21
C GLY A 133 33.29 0.44 -14.30
N LEU A 134 32.58 0.98 -13.28
CA LEU A 134 33.17 1.90 -12.30
C LEU A 134 34.44 1.29 -11.66
N GLU A 135 34.44 -0.02 -11.48
CA GLU A 135 35.61 -0.77 -10.95
C GLU A 135 36.78 -0.73 -11.92
N GLU A 136 36.51 -0.83 -13.23
CA GLU A 136 37.50 -0.82 -14.29
C GLU A 136 38.04 0.60 -14.54
N TYR A 137 37.19 1.62 -14.47
CA TYR A 137 37.58 3.03 -14.55
C TYR A 137 38.49 3.43 -13.37
N ILE A 138 38.20 2.96 -12.16
CA ILE A 138 38.99 3.21 -10.96
C ILE A 138 40.35 2.50 -11.03
N ALA A 139 40.38 1.29 -11.58
CA ALA A 139 41.63 0.51 -11.75
C ALA A 139 42.56 1.15 -12.79
N THR A 140 42.05 1.98 -13.69
CA THR A 140 42.84 2.60 -14.80
C THR A 140 43.48 3.91 -14.35
N ASP A 141 42.97 4.59 -13.34
CA ASP A 141 43.55 5.85 -12.84
C ASP A 141 44.56 5.57 -11.72
N GLN A 142 45.78 5.15 -12.14
CA GLN A 142 46.86 4.72 -11.24
C GLN A 142 47.57 5.86 -10.48
N ASN A 143 47.15 7.13 -10.65
CA ASN A 143 47.88 8.28 -10.11
C ASN A 143 47.47 8.66 -8.66
N ASP A 144 46.36 8.13 -8.15
CA ASP A 144 45.96 8.41 -6.76
C ASP A 144 45.47 7.14 -6.03
N GLN A 145 46.41 6.44 -5.43
CA GLN A 145 46.18 5.20 -4.70
C GLN A 145 45.20 5.36 -3.52
N GLN A 146 45.07 6.55 -2.92
CA GLN A 146 44.15 6.80 -1.83
C GLN A 146 42.73 6.93 -2.34
N SER A 147 42.48 7.65 -3.42
CA SER A 147 41.17 7.79 -4.05
C SER A 147 40.65 6.43 -4.54
N VAL A 148 41.53 5.61 -5.15
CA VAL A 148 41.19 4.25 -5.60
C VAL A 148 40.70 3.37 -4.42
N GLN A 149 41.39 3.39 -3.26
CA GLN A 149 41.00 2.61 -2.10
C GLN A 149 39.65 3.06 -1.51
N VAL A 150 39.40 4.36 -1.44
CA VAL A 150 38.12 4.91 -0.94
C VAL A 150 36.94 4.51 -1.81
N VAL A 151 37.12 4.59 -3.14
CA VAL A 151 36.05 4.23 -4.07
C VAL A 151 35.82 2.73 -4.09
N GLN A 152 36.88 1.92 -3.99
CA GLN A 152 36.77 0.46 -3.90
C GLN A 152 36.07 0.01 -2.62
N ALA A 153 36.36 0.66 -1.49
CA ALA A 153 35.65 0.43 -0.23
C ALA A 153 34.16 0.78 -0.35
N PHE A 154 33.84 1.89 -1.04
CA PHE A 154 32.46 2.32 -1.30
C PHE A 154 31.71 1.33 -2.19
N VAL A 155 32.34 0.84 -3.28
CA VAL A 155 31.76 -0.16 -4.18
C VAL A 155 31.52 -1.48 -3.44
N ASN A 156 32.45 -1.93 -2.62
CA ASN A 156 32.28 -3.12 -1.80
C ASN A 156 31.15 -2.96 -0.79
N GLN A 157 31.04 -1.82 -0.14
CA GLN A 157 29.94 -1.52 0.78
C GLN A 157 28.56 -1.52 0.07
N LEU A 158 28.51 -1.04 -1.20
CA LEU A 158 27.30 -1.10 -2.02
C LEU A 158 26.94 -2.54 -2.39
N LYS A 159 27.92 -3.36 -2.77
CA LYS A 159 27.72 -4.80 -3.07
C LYS A 159 27.17 -5.54 -1.86
N ASP A 160 27.74 -5.36 -0.68
CA ASP A 160 27.28 -5.96 0.57
C ASP A 160 25.83 -5.56 0.90
N ARG A 161 25.48 -4.30 0.64
CA ARG A 161 24.10 -3.82 0.81
C ARG A 161 23.12 -4.49 -0.17
N ILE A 162 23.53 -4.62 -1.44
CA ILE A 162 22.75 -5.30 -2.48
C ILE A 162 22.48 -6.74 -2.09
N ASP A 163 23.51 -7.45 -1.66
CA ASP A 163 23.41 -8.87 -1.33
C ASP A 163 22.54 -9.09 -0.08
N LYS A 164 22.69 -8.26 0.94
CA LYS A 164 21.79 -8.27 2.12
C LYS A 164 20.33 -7.98 1.78
N VAL A 165 20.07 -7.12 0.80
CA VAL A 165 18.69 -6.83 0.33
C VAL A 165 18.14 -8.03 -0.43
N LYS A 166 18.96 -8.67 -1.29
CA LYS A 166 18.57 -9.88 -2.03
C LYS A 166 18.27 -11.05 -1.11
N GLU A 167 19.11 -11.28 -0.08
CA GLU A 167 18.90 -12.32 0.93
C GLU A 167 17.57 -12.12 1.66
N LYS A 168 17.31 -10.90 2.15
CA LYS A 168 16.03 -10.58 2.82
C LYS A 168 14.82 -10.72 1.90
N ASP A 169 14.94 -10.37 0.62
CA ASP A 169 13.86 -10.54 -0.35
C ASP A 169 13.61 -12.03 -0.66
N THR A 170 14.65 -12.88 -0.65
CA THR A 170 14.48 -14.34 -0.80
C THR A 170 13.85 -14.96 0.42
N GLU A 171 14.30 -14.64 1.62
CA GLU A 171 13.69 -15.07 2.89
C GLU A 171 12.21 -14.66 2.98
N PHE A 172 11.89 -13.43 2.61
CA PHE A 172 10.51 -12.94 2.61
C PHE A 172 9.62 -13.67 1.60
N LYS A 173 10.15 -13.98 0.41
CA LYS A 173 9.44 -14.78 -0.60
C LYS A 173 9.19 -16.21 -0.15
N GLU A 174 10.15 -16.82 0.55
CA GLU A 174 10.02 -18.17 1.12
C GLU A 174 8.99 -18.19 2.24
N TYR A 175 9.06 -17.23 3.17
CA TYR A 175 8.07 -17.06 4.23
C TYR A 175 6.64 -16.84 3.68
N ALA A 176 6.50 -16.01 2.66
CA ALA A 176 5.20 -15.77 2.01
C ALA A 176 4.66 -17.02 1.28
N LYS A 177 5.54 -17.89 0.75
CA LYS A 177 5.15 -19.18 0.15
C LYS A 177 4.69 -20.18 1.21
N GLU A 178 5.38 -20.22 2.36
CA GLU A 178 5.02 -21.08 3.48
C GLU A 178 3.70 -20.66 4.13
N ASP A 179 3.48 -19.35 4.31
CA ASP A 179 2.24 -18.83 4.86
C ASP A 179 1.03 -19.13 3.94
N LYS A 180 1.21 -19.03 2.62
CA LYS A 180 0.21 -19.45 1.65
C LYS A 180 -0.06 -20.97 1.70
N LYS A 181 0.97 -21.80 1.93
CA LYS A 181 0.81 -23.27 2.10
C LYS A 181 0.07 -23.59 3.40
N ARG A 182 0.36 -22.88 4.49
CA ARG A 182 -0.36 -23.01 5.78
C ARG A 182 -1.84 -22.65 5.63
N LYS A 183 -2.14 -21.51 5.02
CA LYS A 183 -3.52 -21.07 4.78
C LYS A 183 -4.32 -22.05 3.89
N LYS A 184 -3.68 -22.66 2.89
CA LYS A 184 -4.31 -23.73 2.09
C LYS A 184 -4.57 -25.00 2.90
N ARG A 185 -3.73 -25.33 3.87
CA ARG A 185 -3.91 -26.52 4.75
C ARG A 185 -5.04 -26.35 5.77
N THR A 186 -5.28 -25.11 6.23
CA THR A 186 -6.35 -24.82 7.23
C THR A 186 -7.75 -24.72 6.59
N VAL A 187 -7.85 -24.61 5.26
CA VAL A 187 -9.15 -24.56 4.55
C VAL A 187 -9.71 -25.97 4.27
N TYR A 188 -8.90 -27.03 4.44
CA TYR A 188 -9.34 -28.42 4.31
C TYR A 188 -9.39 -29.14 5.66
N VAL A 189 -10.03 -28.54 6.65
CA VAL A 189 -10.70 -29.33 7.69
C VAL A 189 -12.17 -29.30 7.27
N ASP A 190 -12.54 -30.31 6.54
CA ASP A 190 -13.93 -30.70 6.30
C ASP A 190 -14.56 -30.76 7.70
N SER A 191 -15.36 -29.79 8.05
CA SER A 191 -16.23 -29.89 9.18
C SER A 191 -17.35 -30.83 8.75
N ASP A 192 -17.13 -32.08 8.99
CA ASP A 192 -18.15 -33.13 8.92
C ASP A 192 -19.20 -32.87 9.99
N LEU A 193 -19.99 -31.83 9.73
CA LEU A 193 -21.17 -31.47 10.50
C LEU A 193 -22.42 -32.24 10.02
N GLY A 194 -22.24 -33.12 9.03
CA GLY A 194 -23.28 -33.97 8.49
C GLY A 194 -23.62 -35.18 9.38
N ASP A 195 -22.64 -35.70 10.12
CA ASP A 195 -22.82 -36.92 10.91
C ASP A 195 -23.44 -36.72 12.31
N PHE A 196 -23.78 -35.48 12.70
CA PHE A 196 -24.33 -35.20 14.02
C PHE A 196 -25.85 -34.95 14.03
N MET A 197 -26.56 -35.18 12.93
CA MET A 197 -28.00 -34.95 12.79
C MET A 197 -28.79 -36.21 12.46
N GLU A 198 -28.21 -37.40 12.58
CA GLU A 198 -28.92 -38.69 12.50
C GLU A 198 -28.65 -39.51 13.78
N GLU A 199 -29.28 -39.13 14.89
CA GLU A 199 -29.69 -40.01 16.00
C GLU A 199 -30.94 -39.44 16.70
#